data_4318ef430bc14b7687c0386d3384f7bc
#
_entry.id   4318ef430bc14b7687c0386d3384f7bc
#
_cell.length_a   1.000
_cell.length_b   1.000
_cell.length_c   1.000
_cell.angle_alpha   90.00
_cell.angle_beta   90.00
_cell.angle_gamma   90.00
#
_symmetry.space_group_name_H-M   'P 1'
#
loop_
_entity.id
_entity.type
_entity.pdbx_description
1 polymer ?
#
loop_
_entity_poly.entity_id
_entity_poly.type
_entity_poly.pdbx_seq_one_letter_code
_entity_poly.pdbx_strand_id
1 'polypeptide(L)'
;LTLLFSMLGTQSLFAQVADSVFFQIMNIPTKQGKVLLITENGKHYGMVDATDSIVKIKLNDLPYGRYKICVYHDANGNWQLDKSADNIPIEYCATHEIDVTADNRTFKIELVDIQKKKSKGK
;
A
#
# COMPACT_ATOMS: atom_id res chain seq x y z
N LEU A 1 -26.14 23.98 27.98
CA LEU A 1 -26.79 23.21 26.92
C LEU A 1 -26.09 23.40 25.57
N THR A 2 -25.81 24.66 25.23
CA THR A 2 -25.13 24.95 23.97
C THR A 2 -23.69 24.45 23.97
N LEU A 3 -23.05 24.41 25.12
CA LEU A 3 -21.68 23.91 25.22
C LEU A 3 -21.59 22.43 24.89
N LEU A 4 -22.55 21.63 25.33
CA LEU A 4 -22.59 20.21 25.01
C LEU A 4 -22.72 19.98 23.52
N PHE A 5 -23.50 20.79 22.86
CA PHE A 5 -23.67 20.73 21.42
C PHE A 5 -22.35 20.96 20.69
N SER A 6 -21.58 21.97 21.10
CA SER A 6 -20.30 22.28 20.50
C SER A 6 -19.32 21.12 20.66
N MET A 7 -19.29 20.49 21.81
CA MET A 7 -18.37 19.37 22.05
C MET A 7 -18.68 18.19 21.17
N LEU A 8 -19.95 17.88 20.97
CA LEU A 8 -20.33 16.78 20.09
C LEU A 8 -19.90 17.03 18.64
N GLY A 9 -20.08 18.26 18.17
CA GLY A 9 -19.65 18.64 16.84
C GLY A 9 -18.13 18.50 16.67
N THR A 10 -17.38 18.90 17.67
CA THR A 10 -15.93 18.78 17.64
C THR A 10 -15.48 17.34 17.56
N GLN A 11 -16.11 16.46 18.33
CA GLN A 11 -15.74 15.04 18.34
C GLN A 11 -15.96 14.38 16.98
N SER A 12 -17.01 14.74 16.26
CA SER A 12 -17.30 14.14 14.97
C SER A 12 -16.21 14.41 13.94
N LEU A 13 -15.45 15.50 14.09
CA LEU A 13 -14.36 15.82 13.18
C LEU A 13 -13.21 14.85 13.28
N PHE A 14 -13.04 14.15 14.41
CA PHE A 14 -11.95 13.22 14.61
C PHE A 14 -12.31 11.77 14.32
N ALA A 15 -13.53 11.52 13.83
CA ALA A 15 -13.98 10.15 13.59
C ALA A 15 -13.71 9.66 12.17
N GLN A 16 -12.84 10.37 11.41
CA GLN A 16 -12.61 10.13 9.99
C GLN A 16 -11.35 9.33 9.68
N VAL A 17 -10.71 8.75 10.69
CA VAL A 17 -9.43 8.07 10.53
C VAL A 17 -9.60 6.60 10.89
N ALA A 18 -9.11 5.71 10.03
CA ALA A 18 -9.09 4.29 10.33
C ALA A 18 -7.98 3.99 11.33
N ASP A 19 -8.28 3.22 12.37
CA ASP A 19 -7.29 2.86 13.39
C ASP A 19 -6.13 2.10 12.77
N SER A 20 -6.42 1.11 11.93
CA SER A 20 -5.40 0.32 11.25
C SER A 20 -5.94 -0.18 9.93
N VAL A 21 -5.09 -0.14 8.91
CA VAL A 21 -5.39 -0.69 7.60
C VAL A 21 -4.33 -1.74 7.30
N PHE A 22 -4.75 -2.92 6.88
CA PHE A 22 -3.88 -4.06 6.68
C PHE A 22 -3.81 -4.40 5.18
N PHE A 23 -2.60 -4.68 4.73
CA PHE A 23 -2.36 -5.08 3.35
C PHE A 23 -1.65 -6.43 3.36
N GLN A 24 -2.26 -7.41 2.73
CA GLN A 24 -1.63 -8.71 2.52
C GLN A 24 -1.02 -8.71 1.13
N ILE A 25 0.30 -8.71 1.07
CA ILE A 25 1.04 -8.65 -0.19
C ILE A 25 1.48 -10.05 -0.56
N MET A 26 1.12 -10.50 -1.76
CA MET A 26 1.33 -11.88 -2.21
C MET A 26 2.23 -11.91 -3.44
N ASN A 27 2.74 -13.10 -3.73
CA ASN A 27 3.57 -13.38 -4.91
C ASN A 27 4.92 -12.66 -4.87
N ILE A 28 5.53 -12.61 -3.68
CA ILE A 28 6.86 -12.05 -3.51
C ILE A 28 7.88 -13.10 -3.97
N PRO A 29 8.72 -12.78 -4.96
CA PRO A 29 9.52 -13.82 -5.62
C PRO A 29 10.70 -14.35 -4.81
N THR A 30 11.28 -13.56 -3.92
CA THR A 30 12.43 -14.01 -3.11
C THR A 30 12.31 -13.45 -1.70
N LYS A 31 13.14 -14.02 -0.80
CA LYS A 31 13.21 -13.54 0.59
C LYS A 31 14.29 -12.48 0.78
N GLN A 32 14.66 -11.79 -0.28
CA GLN A 32 15.67 -10.74 -0.23
C GLN A 32 15.03 -9.38 -0.18
N GLY A 33 15.66 -8.46 0.56
CA GLY A 33 15.23 -7.06 0.58
C GLY A 33 13.93 -6.83 1.32
N LYS A 34 13.15 -5.88 0.81
CA LYS A 34 11.97 -5.39 1.50
C LYS A 34 10.80 -5.27 0.54
N VAL A 35 9.60 -5.20 1.12
CA VAL A 35 8.38 -4.89 0.37
C VAL A 35 7.92 -3.52 0.83
N LEU A 36 7.73 -2.61 -0.12
CA LEU A 36 7.33 -1.24 0.15
C LEU A 36 5.95 -0.98 -0.42
N LEU A 37 5.17 -0.21 0.34
CA LEU A 37 3.85 0.26 -0.07
C LEU A 37 3.81 1.76 0.14
N ILE A 38 3.34 2.49 -0.86
CA ILE A 38 3.24 3.94 -0.78
C ILE A 38 1.95 4.41 -1.45
N THR A 39 1.30 5.41 -0.85
CA THR A 39 0.17 6.07 -1.50
C THR A 39 0.70 7.03 -2.57
N GLU A 40 -0.10 7.27 -3.62
CA GLU A 40 0.32 8.10 -4.75
C GLU A 40 0.79 9.48 -4.33
N ASN A 41 0.14 10.06 -3.30
CA ASN A 41 0.54 11.37 -2.80
C ASN A 41 1.82 11.34 -1.96
N GLY A 42 2.38 10.16 -1.68
CA GLY A 42 3.59 10.00 -0.90
C GLY A 42 3.46 10.26 0.58
N LYS A 43 2.27 10.55 1.07
CA LYS A 43 2.06 10.91 2.48
C LYS A 43 2.02 9.72 3.42
N HIS A 44 1.66 8.55 2.90
CA HIS A 44 1.55 7.34 3.71
C HIS A 44 2.35 6.23 3.07
N TYR A 45 3.12 5.53 3.86
CA TYR A 45 3.94 4.43 3.36
C TYR A 45 4.17 3.41 4.46
N GLY A 46 4.46 2.20 4.03
CA GLY A 46 4.83 1.11 4.93
C GLY A 46 5.89 0.25 4.28
N MET A 47 6.65 -0.45 5.12
CA MET A 47 7.74 -1.29 4.65
C MET A 47 7.92 -2.45 5.61
N VAL A 48 8.13 -3.64 5.06
CA VAL A 48 8.45 -4.83 5.84
C VAL A 48 9.53 -5.62 5.11
N ASP A 49 10.23 -6.46 5.85
CA ASP A 49 11.20 -7.36 5.25
C ASP A 49 10.48 -8.42 4.42
N ALA A 50 11.09 -8.81 3.30
CA ALA A 50 10.55 -9.86 2.44
C ALA A 50 10.88 -11.24 3.04
N THR A 51 10.17 -11.60 4.09
CA THR A 51 10.46 -12.83 4.85
C THR A 51 9.79 -14.06 4.29
N ASP A 52 8.81 -13.89 3.40
CA ASP A 52 8.06 -14.99 2.80
C ASP A 52 7.42 -14.51 1.50
N SER A 53 6.80 -15.43 0.78
CA SER A 53 6.05 -15.08 -0.44
C SER A 53 4.81 -14.23 -0.14
N ILE A 54 4.37 -14.23 1.10
CA ILE A 54 3.24 -13.43 1.57
C ILE A 54 3.70 -12.66 2.80
N VAL A 55 3.51 -11.33 2.80
CA VAL A 55 3.80 -10.50 3.96
C VAL A 55 2.63 -9.57 4.22
N LYS A 56 2.58 -9.01 5.43
CA LYS A 56 1.54 -8.05 5.81
C LYS A 56 2.17 -6.71 6.11
N ILE A 57 1.55 -5.65 5.57
CA ILE A 57 1.93 -4.28 5.87
C ILE A 57 0.75 -3.64 6.59
N LYS A 58 1.03 -2.95 7.69
CA LYS A 58 0.02 -2.25 8.47
C LYS A 58 0.27 -0.76 8.41
N LEU A 59 -0.75 0.01 8.09
CA LEU A 59 -0.70 1.46 8.17
C LEU A 59 -1.64 1.93 9.28
N ASN A 60 -1.13 2.80 10.14
CA ASN A 60 -1.93 3.38 11.21
C ASN A 60 -2.41 4.76 10.82
N ASP A 61 -3.57 5.14 11.34
CA ASP A 61 -4.09 6.51 11.20
C ASP A 61 -4.29 6.97 9.77
N LEU A 62 -4.66 6.04 8.89
CA LEU A 62 -4.95 6.38 7.50
C LEU A 62 -6.36 6.96 7.41
N PRO A 63 -6.52 8.21 6.94
CA PRO A 63 -7.86 8.79 6.82
C PRO A 63 -8.74 7.99 5.87
N TYR A 64 -10.04 7.99 6.12
CA TYR A 64 -10.99 7.37 5.20
C TYR A 64 -10.90 8.07 3.85
N GLY A 65 -11.07 7.31 2.79
CA GLY A 65 -11.06 7.86 1.46
C GLY A 65 -10.51 6.89 0.44
N ARG A 66 -10.42 7.37 -0.78
CA ARG A 66 -9.90 6.59 -1.90
C ARG A 66 -8.43 6.90 -2.11
N TYR A 67 -7.64 5.84 -2.29
CA TYR A 67 -6.20 5.94 -2.49
C TYR A 67 -5.78 5.08 -3.68
N LYS A 68 -4.82 5.60 -4.41
CA LYS A 68 -4.07 4.80 -5.36
C LYS A 68 -2.76 4.43 -4.68
N ILE A 69 -2.48 3.14 -4.57
CA ILE A 69 -1.29 2.66 -3.88
C ILE A 69 -0.38 1.94 -4.85
N CYS A 70 0.90 2.04 -4.59
CA CYS A 70 1.93 1.31 -5.32
C CYS A 70 2.67 0.42 -4.34
N VAL A 71 2.83 -0.86 -4.70
CA VAL A 71 3.57 -1.83 -3.87
C VAL A 71 4.63 -2.46 -4.75
N TYR A 72 5.83 -2.62 -4.22
CA TYR A 72 6.89 -3.29 -4.96
C TYR A 72 7.85 -4.01 -4.04
N HIS A 73 8.52 -5.02 -4.61
CA HIS A 73 9.53 -5.81 -3.92
C HIS A 73 10.91 -5.23 -4.24
N ASP A 74 11.48 -4.53 -3.27
CA ASP A 74 12.79 -3.91 -3.38
C ASP A 74 13.86 -4.92 -2.97
N ALA A 75 14.21 -5.81 -3.88
CA ALA A 75 15.10 -6.94 -3.60
C ALA A 75 16.52 -6.50 -3.29
N ASN A 76 16.98 -5.42 -3.90
CA ASN A 76 18.38 -4.94 -3.70
C ASN A 76 18.50 -3.85 -2.63
N GLY A 77 17.38 -3.44 -2.03
CA GLY A 77 17.41 -2.49 -0.92
C GLY A 77 17.77 -1.06 -1.29
N ASN A 78 17.54 -0.66 -2.55
CA ASN A 78 17.92 0.69 -3.00
C ASN A 78 16.80 1.72 -2.83
N TRP A 79 15.66 1.31 -2.29
CA TRP A 79 14.49 2.17 -2.03
C TRP A 79 13.86 2.75 -3.30
N GLN A 80 14.13 2.16 -4.44
CA GLN A 80 13.60 2.58 -5.72
C GLN A 80 13.02 1.40 -6.47
N LEU A 81 11.97 1.65 -7.24
CA LEU A 81 11.46 0.66 -8.16
C LEU A 81 12.35 0.65 -9.39
N ASP A 82 13.20 -0.37 -9.51
CA ASP A 82 14.15 -0.47 -10.62
C ASP A 82 13.41 -0.74 -11.93
N LYS A 83 13.89 -0.11 -12.99
CA LYS A 83 13.29 -0.21 -14.31
C LYS A 83 14.35 -0.52 -15.35
N SER A 84 13.94 -1.18 -16.42
CA SER A 84 14.79 -1.43 -17.58
C SER A 84 14.97 -0.16 -18.42
N ALA A 85 15.82 -0.26 -19.45
CA ALA A 85 16.03 0.85 -20.36
C ALA A 85 14.72 1.33 -21.02
N ASP A 86 13.74 0.45 -21.17
CA ASP A 86 12.43 0.77 -21.72
C ASP A 86 11.48 1.40 -20.71
N ASN A 87 11.98 1.74 -19.50
CA ASN A 87 11.20 2.29 -18.41
C ASN A 87 10.12 1.33 -17.90
N ILE A 88 10.39 0.03 -17.98
CA ILE A 88 9.49 -1.02 -17.50
C ILE A 88 10.03 -1.57 -16.18
N PRO A 89 9.21 -1.68 -15.13
CA PRO A 89 9.67 -2.20 -13.85
C PRO A 89 10.31 -3.57 -13.98
N ILE A 90 11.51 -3.74 -13.44
CA ILE A 90 12.20 -5.02 -13.37
C ILE A 90 11.75 -5.79 -12.14
N GLU A 91 11.55 -5.10 -11.03
CA GLU A 91 11.09 -5.71 -9.79
C GLU A 91 9.59 -5.94 -9.84
N TYR A 92 9.15 -6.98 -9.11
CA TYR A 92 7.72 -7.26 -9.01
C TYR A 92 7.00 -6.10 -8.33
N CYS A 93 5.89 -5.69 -8.89
CA CYS A 93 5.13 -4.57 -8.35
C CYS A 93 3.64 -4.70 -8.67
N ALA A 94 2.85 -3.82 -8.06
CA ALA A 94 1.42 -3.72 -8.34
C ALA A 94 0.93 -2.34 -7.98
N THR A 95 -0.08 -1.87 -8.72
CA THR A 95 -0.76 -0.60 -8.42
C THR A 95 -2.24 -0.90 -8.27
N HIS A 96 -2.84 -0.41 -7.20
CA HIS A 96 -4.25 -0.65 -6.90
C HIS A 96 -4.93 0.61 -6.41
N GLU A 97 -6.21 0.74 -6.72
CA GLU A 97 -7.06 1.74 -6.08
C GLU A 97 -7.82 1.06 -4.97
N ILE A 98 -7.84 1.69 -3.80
CA ILE A 98 -8.55 1.17 -2.63
C ILE A 98 -9.46 2.25 -2.07
N ASP A 99 -10.51 1.81 -1.40
CA ASP A 99 -11.45 2.69 -0.73
C ASP A 99 -11.48 2.31 0.75
N VAL A 100 -10.89 3.16 1.58
CA VAL A 100 -10.75 2.91 3.03
C VAL A 100 -11.96 3.46 3.75
N THR A 101 -12.68 2.59 4.43
CA THR A 101 -13.87 2.94 5.21
C THR A 101 -13.80 2.23 6.55
N ALA A 102 -14.77 2.49 7.42
CA ALA A 102 -14.85 1.81 8.71
C ALA A 102 -14.94 0.29 8.55
N ASP A 103 -15.61 -0.18 7.49
CA ASP A 103 -15.85 -1.60 7.26
C ASP A 103 -14.90 -2.22 6.24
N ASN A 104 -14.04 -1.43 5.61
CA ASN A 104 -13.16 -1.90 4.55
C ASN A 104 -11.74 -1.44 4.84
N ARG A 105 -11.01 -2.26 5.62
CA ARG A 105 -9.68 -1.92 6.11
C ARG A 105 -8.65 -3.02 5.89
N THR A 106 -8.99 -4.04 5.11
CA THR A 106 -8.08 -5.14 4.80
C THR A 106 -8.09 -5.37 3.31
N PHE A 107 -6.90 -5.38 2.70
CA PHE A 107 -6.74 -5.48 1.26
C PHE A 107 -5.72 -6.53 0.92
N LYS A 108 -5.96 -7.26 -0.18
CA LYS A 108 -5.03 -8.25 -0.72
C LYS A 108 -4.47 -7.73 -2.03
N ILE A 109 -3.16 -7.76 -2.15
CA ILE A 109 -2.47 -7.24 -3.34
C ILE A 109 -1.48 -8.28 -3.82
N GLU A 110 -1.60 -8.67 -5.07
CA GLU A 110 -0.69 -9.63 -5.68
C GLU A 110 0.32 -8.89 -6.56
N LEU A 111 1.59 -9.08 -6.27
CA LEU A 111 2.66 -8.51 -7.10
C LEU A 111 2.76 -9.27 -8.41
N VAL A 112 3.12 -8.57 -9.46
CA VAL A 112 3.27 -9.15 -10.79
C VAL A 112 4.62 -8.79 -11.38
N ASP A 113 5.09 -9.66 -12.26
CA ASP A 113 6.29 -9.43 -13.05
C ASP A 113 5.89 -8.68 -14.31
N ILE A 114 6.07 -7.37 -14.31
CA ILE A 114 5.65 -6.52 -15.42
C ILE A 114 6.45 -6.85 -16.69
N GLN A 115 7.73 -7.19 -16.56
CA GLN A 115 8.57 -7.58 -17.70
C GLN A 115 7.97 -8.79 -18.41
N LYS A 116 7.63 -9.82 -17.64
CA LYS A 116 7.06 -11.05 -18.18
C LYS A 116 5.67 -10.80 -18.77
N LYS A 117 4.87 -10.00 -18.08
CA LYS A 117 3.51 -9.67 -18.54
C LYS A 117 3.56 -8.93 -19.88
N LYS A 118 4.48 -7.98 -20.02
CA LYS A 118 4.62 -7.23 -21.28
C LYS A 118 5.08 -8.12 -22.41
N SER A 119 6.03 -9.04 -22.15
CA SER A 119 6.50 -10.00 -23.16
C SER A 119 5.36 -10.87 -23.69
N LYS A 120 4.46 -11.30 -22.80
CA LYS A 120 3.31 -12.10 -23.20
C LYS A 120 2.28 -11.31 -23.99
N GLY A 121 2.23 -10.01 -23.80
CA GLY A 121 1.28 -9.14 -24.47
C GLY A 121 1.61 -8.87 -25.94
N LYS A 122 2.74 -9.34 -26.38
CA LYS A 122 3.12 -9.23 -27.80
C LYS A 122 2.67 -10.46 -28.55
#